data_48560ece9480fee06d3cd02c6fe709b0
#
_entry.id   48560ece9480fee06d3cd02c6fe709b0
#
_cell.length_a   1.000
_cell.length_b   1.000
_cell.length_c   1.000
_cell.angle_alpha   90.00
_cell.angle_beta   90.00
_cell.angle_gamma   90.00
#
_symmetry.space_group_name_H-M   'P 1'
#
loop_
_entity.id
_entity.type
_entity.pdbx_description
1 polymer ?
#
loop_
_entity_poly.entity_id
_entity_poly.type
_entity_poly.pdbx_seq_one_letter_code
_entity_poly.pdbx_strand_id
1 'polypeptide(L)'
;MRVISENIANADSTAPTAAGSPYRRKVPTFASTLDRTLDAKVVTLGKIRPDQSAFRIKYEPGNPAADAAGNVKYPNVNPLVEMTDMREAQRSYEANLNIISATRRMIQRTLDILKA
;
A
#
# COMPACT_ATOMS: atom_id res chain seq x y z
N MET A 1 -2.89 1.28 -3.05
CA MET A 1 -3.98 1.84 -2.20
C MET A 1 -4.45 0.84 -1.15
N ARG A 2 -4.95 -0.36 -1.47
CA ARG A 2 -5.44 -1.34 -0.47
C ARG A 2 -4.43 -1.64 0.65
N VAL A 3 -3.17 -1.89 0.33
CA VAL A 3 -2.12 -2.18 1.31
C VAL A 3 -1.87 -1.00 2.24
N ILE A 4 -1.86 0.22 1.71
CA ILE A 4 -1.69 1.44 2.50
C ILE A 4 -2.88 1.65 3.45
N SER A 5 -4.10 1.43 2.99
CA SER A 5 -5.29 1.50 3.85
C SER A 5 -5.25 0.46 4.98
N GLU A 6 -4.79 -0.75 4.67
CA GLU A 6 -4.62 -1.82 5.67
C GLU A 6 -3.55 -1.45 6.71
N ASN A 7 -2.44 -0.86 6.28
CA ASN A 7 -1.41 -0.37 7.18
C ASN A 7 -1.93 0.74 8.10
N ILE A 8 -2.66 1.71 7.56
CA ILE A 8 -3.25 2.81 8.34
C ILE A 8 -4.25 2.27 9.36
N ALA A 9 -5.15 1.39 8.93
CA ALA A 9 -6.18 0.81 9.80
C ALA A 9 -5.58 0.03 10.98
N ASN A 10 -4.39 -0.54 10.81
CA ASN A 10 -3.71 -1.34 11.83
C ASN A 10 -2.53 -0.61 12.49
N ALA A 11 -2.38 0.70 12.27
CA ALA A 11 -1.23 1.46 12.77
C ALA A 11 -1.12 1.46 14.31
N ASP A 12 -2.24 1.39 15.00
CA ASP A 12 -2.31 1.39 16.47
C ASP A 12 -2.89 0.08 17.05
N SER A 13 -2.98 -0.99 16.23
CA SER A 13 -3.43 -2.30 16.70
C SER A 13 -2.35 -2.97 17.55
N THR A 14 -2.69 -3.38 18.77
CA THR A 14 -1.79 -4.13 19.63
C THR A 14 -2.09 -5.64 19.55
N ALA A 15 -1.11 -6.46 19.95
CA ALA A 15 -1.37 -7.89 20.09
C ALA A 15 -2.36 -8.11 21.27
N PRO A 16 -3.19 -9.18 21.22
CA PRO A 16 -4.12 -9.48 22.31
C PRO A 16 -3.42 -9.93 23.60
N THR A 17 -2.17 -10.35 23.52
CA THR A 17 -1.37 -10.82 24.66
C THR A 17 0.07 -10.33 24.57
N ALA A 18 0.77 -10.26 25.72
CA ALA A 18 2.18 -9.86 25.80
C ALA A 18 3.13 -10.73 24.96
N ALA A 19 2.81 -11.99 24.76
CA ALA A 19 3.59 -12.93 23.94
C ALA A 19 3.29 -12.83 22.43
N GLY A 20 2.22 -12.11 22.07
CA GLY A 20 1.82 -11.93 20.66
C GLY A 20 2.70 -10.95 19.91
N SER A 21 2.73 -11.08 18.60
CA SER A 21 3.35 -10.07 17.72
C SER A 21 2.29 -9.10 17.20
N PRO A 22 2.54 -7.78 17.23
CA PRO A 22 1.64 -6.81 16.62
C PRO A 22 1.65 -6.93 15.10
N TYR A 23 0.72 -6.22 14.46
CA TYR A 23 0.68 -6.10 13.01
C TYR A 23 2.02 -5.59 12.47
N ARG A 24 2.49 -6.15 11.35
CA ARG A 24 3.65 -5.65 10.62
C ARG A 24 3.22 -4.87 9.39
N ARG A 25 3.88 -3.75 9.16
CA ARG A 25 3.71 -2.96 7.93
C ARG A 25 3.90 -3.86 6.71
N LYS A 26 2.97 -3.79 5.79
CA LYS A 26 3.05 -4.49 4.51
C LYS A 26 3.56 -3.54 3.43
N VAL A 27 4.49 -4.03 2.62
CA VAL A 27 5.07 -3.28 1.51
C VAL A 27 4.80 -4.04 0.21
N PRO A 28 4.14 -3.42 -0.78
CA PRO A 28 3.99 -4.02 -2.10
C PRO A 28 5.33 -3.98 -2.83
N THR A 29 5.64 -5.04 -3.57
CA THR A 29 6.78 -5.08 -4.47
C THR A 29 6.30 -5.09 -5.92
N PHE A 30 7.13 -4.59 -6.82
CA PHE A 30 6.88 -4.60 -8.25
C PHE A 30 7.84 -5.55 -8.95
N ALA A 31 7.35 -6.23 -9.97
CA ALA A 31 8.13 -7.10 -10.81
C ALA A 31 7.99 -6.66 -12.27
N SER A 32 9.05 -6.81 -13.03
CA SER A 32 9.03 -6.60 -14.46
C SER A 32 8.80 -7.94 -15.15
N THR A 33 7.78 -8.01 -16.00
CA THR A 33 7.43 -9.20 -16.76
C THR A 33 7.40 -8.85 -18.23
N LEU A 34 7.96 -9.73 -19.08
CA LEU A 34 7.85 -9.58 -20.54
C LEU A 34 6.46 -10.02 -20.99
N ASP A 35 5.69 -9.09 -21.51
CA ASP A 35 4.45 -9.41 -22.20
C ASP A 35 4.77 -9.73 -23.67
N ARG A 36 4.62 -11.00 -24.03
CA ARG A 36 4.92 -11.48 -25.40
C ARG A 36 3.92 -10.98 -26.44
N THR A 37 2.72 -10.59 -26.02
CA THR A 37 1.71 -10.05 -26.93
C THR A 37 2.05 -8.63 -27.36
N LEU A 38 2.61 -7.86 -26.43
CA LEU A 38 3.01 -6.48 -26.68
C LEU A 38 4.49 -6.35 -27.04
N ASP A 39 5.25 -7.44 -26.95
CA ASP A 39 6.73 -7.47 -27.07
C ASP A 39 7.40 -6.36 -26.23
N ALA A 40 6.87 -6.16 -25.04
CA ALA A 40 7.29 -5.10 -24.13
C ALA A 40 7.40 -5.60 -22.69
N LYS A 41 8.32 -5.01 -21.94
CA LYS A 41 8.39 -5.23 -20.50
C LYS A 41 7.31 -4.42 -19.81
N VAL A 42 6.43 -5.10 -19.09
CA VAL A 42 5.38 -4.49 -18.28
C VAL A 42 5.70 -4.64 -16.79
N VAL A 43 5.27 -3.67 -16.01
CA VAL A 43 5.39 -3.70 -14.55
C VAL A 43 4.14 -4.37 -13.97
N THR A 44 4.34 -5.40 -13.18
CA THR A 44 3.28 -6.11 -12.48
C THR A 44 3.46 -5.98 -10.98
N LEU A 45 2.35 -6.07 -10.23
CA LEU A 45 2.40 -6.13 -8.79
C LEU A 45 3.01 -7.48 -8.36
N GLY A 46 4.13 -7.42 -7.65
CA GLY A 46 4.78 -8.57 -7.08
C GLY A 46 4.17 -9.00 -5.74
N LYS A 47 4.92 -9.79 -4.98
CA LYS A 47 4.49 -10.24 -3.65
C LYS A 47 4.45 -9.08 -2.66
N ILE A 48 3.43 -9.07 -1.81
CA ILE A 48 3.37 -8.19 -0.65
C ILE A 48 4.29 -8.79 0.43
N ARG A 49 5.23 -8.02 0.92
CA ARG A 49 6.20 -8.46 1.94
C ARG A 49 6.01 -7.69 3.24
N PRO A 50 6.16 -8.34 4.41
CA PRO A 50 6.21 -7.63 5.67
C PRO A 50 7.52 -6.84 5.79
N ASP A 51 7.42 -5.62 6.29
CA ASP A 51 8.58 -4.79 6.63
C ASP A 51 9.26 -5.35 7.89
N GLN A 52 10.56 -5.56 7.83
CA GLN A 52 11.35 -6.14 8.92
C GLN A 52 11.87 -5.09 9.92
N SER A 53 11.50 -3.83 9.77
CA SER A 53 11.90 -2.78 10.72
C SER A 53 11.36 -3.05 12.13
N ALA A 54 12.01 -2.45 13.13
CA ALA A 54 11.66 -2.63 14.52
C ALA A 54 10.27 -2.09 14.84
N PHE A 55 9.57 -2.75 15.77
CA PHE A 55 8.31 -2.28 16.31
C PHE A 55 8.49 -1.02 17.13
N ARG A 56 7.46 -0.18 17.17
CA ARG A 56 7.40 0.93 18.13
C ARG A 56 7.12 0.38 19.52
N ILE A 57 7.80 0.90 20.53
CA ILE A 57 7.62 0.51 21.93
C ILE A 57 7.04 1.70 22.68
N LYS A 58 5.99 1.45 23.45
CA LYS A 58 5.36 2.45 24.31
C LYS A 58 5.15 1.88 25.71
N TYR A 59 5.39 2.68 26.73
CA TYR A 59 5.18 2.27 28.11
C TYR A 59 3.70 2.42 28.49
N GLU A 60 3.02 1.30 28.67
CA GLU A 60 1.60 1.23 29.06
C GLU A 60 1.38 0.01 29.97
N PRO A 61 1.72 0.08 31.26
CA PRO A 61 1.68 -1.07 32.16
C PRO A 61 0.27 -1.62 32.43
N GLY A 62 -0.78 -0.84 32.17
CA GLY A 62 -2.17 -1.28 32.27
C GLY A 62 -2.72 -2.00 31.04
N ASN A 63 -1.95 -2.13 29.96
CA ASN A 63 -2.39 -2.76 28.73
C ASN A 63 -2.22 -4.29 28.82
N PRO A 64 -3.23 -5.10 28.40
CA PRO A 64 -3.13 -6.56 28.38
C PRO A 64 -1.96 -7.10 27.54
N ALA A 65 -1.50 -6.32 26.58
CA ALA A 65 -0.36 -6.63 25.72
C ALA A 65 0.99 -6.19 26.29
N ALA A 66 1.02 -5.61 27.51
CA ALA A 66 2.24 -5.17 28.14
C ALA A 66 3.10 -6.36 28.58
N ASP A 67 4.42 -6.23 28.40
CA ASP A 67 5.38 -7.18 28.94
C ASP A 67 5.60 -6.97 30.47
N ALA A 68 6.48 -7.78 31.06
CA ALA A 68 6.81 -7.68 32.51
C ALA A 68 7.41 -6.33 32.90
N ALA A 69 7.97 -5.57 31.96
CA ALA A 69 8.50 -4.23 32.16
C ALA A 69 7.46 -3.13 31.89
N GLY A 70 6.24 -3.47 31.50
CA GLY A 70 5.16 -2.53 31.18
C GLY A 70 5.24 -1.94 29.77
N ASN A 71 6.04 -2.50 28.90
CA ASN A 71 6.18 -2.03 27.53
C ASN A 71 5.23 -2.78 26.59
N VAL A 72 4.59 -2.03 25.70
CA VAL A 72 3.70 -2.56 24.65
C VAL A 72 4.37 -2.38 23.29
N LYS A 73 4.36 -3.44 22.46
CA LYS A 73 4.83 -3.37 21.08
C LYS A 73 3.68 -2.92 20.17
N TYR A 74 3.92 -1.84 19.46
CA TYR A 74 3.03 -1.32 18.43
C TYR A 74 3.56 -1.65 17.03
N PRO A 75 2.71 -1.65 16.00
CA PRO A 75 3.12 -1.88 14.63
C PRO A 75 4.21 -0.89 14.19
N ASN A 76 5.08 -1.35 13.30
CA ASN A 76 6.10 -0.52 12.65
C ASN A 76 5.52 0.34 11.51
N VAL A 77 4.32 0.86 11.69
CA VAL A 77 3.62 1.75 10.76
C VAL A 77 3.73 3.18 11.25
N ASN A 78 4.13 4.09 10.38
CA ASN A 78 4.03 5.52 10.62
C ASN A 78 2.82 6.07 9.88
N PRO A 79 1.72 6.43 10.58
CA PRO A 79 0.49 6.89 9.91
C PRO A 79 0.70 8.08 8.99
N LEU A 80 1.60 8.99 9.33
CA LEU A 80 1.87 10.19 8.54
C LEU A 80 2.52 9.85 7.19
N VAL A 81 3.47 8.91 7.19
CA VAL A 81 4.10 8.40 5.95
C VAL A 81 3.07 7.67 5.10
N GLU A 82 2.27 6.79 5.69
CA GLU A 82 1.23 6.07 4.96
C GLU A 82 0.17 7.00 4.36
N MET A 83 -0.21 8.08 5.07
CA MET A 83 -1.13 9.10 4.53
C MET A 83 -0.53 9.84 3.35
N THR A 84 0.77 10.14 3.38
CA THR A 84 1.48 10.76 2.26
C THR A 84 1.52 9.81 1.06
N ASP A 85 1.84 8.54 1.29
CA ASP A 85 1.84 7.49 0.27
C ASP A 85 0.44 7.29 -0.32
N MET A 86 -0.61 7.37 0.51
CA MET A 86 -2.00 7.29 0.06
C MET A 86 -2.36 8.44 -0.89
N ARG A 87 -1.97 9.68 -0.55
CA ARG A 87 -2.21 10.84 -1.42
C ARG A 87 -1.48 10.70 -2.76
N GLU A 88 -0.24 10.23 -2.73
CA GLU A 88 0.52 9.98 -3.96
C GLU A 88 -0.11 8.87 -4.81
N ALA A 89 -0.56 7.78 -4.18
CA ALA A 89 -1.26 6.70 -4.86
C ALA A 89 -2.60 7.17 -5.48
N GLN A 90 -3.36 8.01 -4.78
CA GLN A 90 -4.58 8.62 -5.31
C GLN A 90 -4.29 9.51 -6.52
N ARG A 91 -3.27 10.37 -6.41
CA ARG A 91 -2.85 11.24 -7.52
C ARG A 91 -2.46 10.43 -8.76
N SER A 92 -1.67 9.37 -8.58
CA SER A 92 -1.28 8.47 -9.67
C SER A 92 -2.47 7.76 -10.29
N TYR A 93 -3.42 7.31 -9.49
CA TYR A 93 -4.65 6.68 -9.95
C TYR A 93 -5.50 7.63 -10.79
N GLU A 94 -5.73 8.85 -10.32
CA GLU A 94 -6.46 9.89 -11.03
C GLU A 94 -5.78 10.28 -12.34
N ALA A 95 -4.45 10.43 -12.33
CA ALA A 95 -3.68 10.70 -13.55
C ALA A 95 -3.86 9.58 -14.59
N ASN A 96 -3.79 8.32 -14.16
CA ASN A 96 -4.00 7.17 -15.03
C ASN A 96 -5.43 7.12 -15.60
N LEU A 97 -6.46 7.43 -14.81
CA LEU A 97 -7.83 7.53 -15.28
C LEU A 97 -7.99 8.63 -16.34
N ASN A 98 -7.37 9.78 -16.13
CA ASN A 98 -7.40 10.88 -17.09
C ASN A 98 -6.72 10.50 -18.41
N ILE A 99 -5.59 9.78 -18.36
CA ILE A 99 -4.91 9.25 -19.56
C ILE A 99 -5.82 8.27 -20.32
N ILE A 100 -6.45 7.33 -19.64
CA ILE A 100 -7.37 6.36 -20.25
C ILE A 100 -8.54 7.10 -20.91
N SER A 101 -9.13 8.07 -20.25
CA SER A 101 -10.23 8.88 -20.79
C SER A 101 -9.82 9.69 -22.02
N ALA A 102 -8.61 10.26 -21.99
CA ALA A 102 -8.05 10.97 -23.14
C ALA A 102 -7.82 10.03 -24.33
N THR A 103 -7.25 8.85 -24.07
CA THR A 103 -7.00 7.83 -25.09
C THR A 103 -8.30 7.36 -25.74
N ARG A 104 -9.34 7.11 -24.96
CA ARG A 104 -10.68 6.75 -25.47
C ARG A 104 -11.24 7.84 -26.39
N ARG A 105 -11.14 9.11 -26.00
CA ARG A 105 -11.58 10.23 -26.85
C ARG A 105 -10.79 10.32 -28.16
N MET A 106 -9.49 10.09 -28.10
CA MET A 106 -8.64 10.08 -29.31
C MET A 106 -9.03 8.95 -30.26
N ILE A 107 -9.22 7.75 -29.74
CA ILE A 107 -9.70 6.60 -30.54
C ILE A 107 -11.05 6.90 -31.18
N GLN A 108 -12.01 7.44 -30.40
CA GLN A 108 -13.32 7.79 -30.88
C GLN A 108 -13.26 8.81 -32.02
N ARG A 109 -12.47 9.88 -31.87
CA ARG A 109 -12.28 10.88 -32.92
C ARG A 109 -11.64 10.29 -34.15
N THR A 110 -10.69 9.38 -34.02
CA THR A 110 -10.07 8.67 -35.15
C THR A 110 -11.11 7.83 -35.91
N LEU A 111 -11.95 7.11 -35.18
CA LEU A 111 -13.05 6.34 -35.79
C LEU A 111 -14.07 7.24 -36.50
N ASP A 112 -14.42 8.38 -35.92
CA ASP A 112 -15.33 9.35 -36.49
C ASP A 112 -14.77 9.93 -37.81
N ILE A 113 -13.48 10.20 -37.88
CA ILE A 113 -12.80 10.63 -39.11
C ILE A 113 -12.85 9.54 -40.20
N LEU A 114 -12.66 8.27 -39.82
CA LEU A 114 -12.68 7.15 -40.74
C LEU A 114 -14.08 6.83 -41.28
N LYS A 115 -15.13 7.20 -40.56
CA LYS A 115 -16.53 7.04 -40.94
C LYS A 115 -17.06 8.17 -41.82
N ALA A 116 -16.39 9.26 -41.85
CA ALA A 116 -16.79 10.45 -42.60
C ALA A 116 -16.54 10.30 -44.13
#